data_dfd4461adcd3a8851724b9fa1364c0df
#
_entry.id   dfd4461adcd3a8851724b9fa1364c0df
#
_cell.length_a   1.000
_cell.length_b   1.000
_cell.length_c   1.000
_cell.angle_alpha   90.00
_cell.angle_beta   90.00
_cell.angle_gamma   90.00
#
_symmetry.space_group_name_H-M   'P 1'
#
loop_
_entity.id
_entity.type
_entity.pdbx_description
1 polymer ?
#
loop_
_entity_poly.entity_id
_entity_poly.type
_entity_poly.pdbx_seq_one_letter_code
_entity_poly.pdbx_strand_id
1 'polypeptide(L)'
;MAERSWSLSNVFRNVFGGGSEPISEETWDDLETALLGADFGPDLTDAILEQLREDVERHRVTEVKELRRMLRELLEEKLAAFDPTLTLSERPAVILVVGVNGVGKTTTIGKFANYLRSFDKRVLVGAADTFRAAAVEQLATWATRAGADIVKPQQQGQDPASVAFQTVERAKSGNYDIAIVDTAGRLQTKGGLMDELTKVRRVIEKQAPIAEVLLVLDATTGQNGLAQAEAFIEHAGVTGLVLTKLDGSAKGGFVLAVQQKTGLPIKLIGQGEGIGDLTGFTPHVFAAQLVG
;
A
#
# COMPACT_ATOMS: atom_id res chain seq x y z
N MET A 1 -12.08 -19.92 -1.49
CA MET A 1 -12.19 -18.44 -1.39
C MET A 1 -12.64 -17.97 -2.76
N ALA A 2 -13.75 -17.26 -2.86
CA ALA A 2 -14.24 -16.77 -4.15
C ALA A 2 -13.26 -15.70 -4.65
N GLU A 3 -12.66 -15.91 -5.82
CA GLU A 3 -11.91 -14.90 -6.54
C GLU A 3 -12.85 -13.73 -6.83
N ARG A 4 -12.68 -12.64 -6.08
CA ARG A 4 -13.35 -11.38 -6.42
C ARG A 4 -12.68 -10.84 -7.68
N SER A 5 -13.33 -10.95 -8.83
CA SER A 5 -12.88 -10.35 -10.07
C SER A 5 -12.87 -8.82 -9.90
N TRP A 6 -11.71 -8.22 -10.01
CA TRP A 6 -11.52 -6.78 -9.95
C TRP A 6 -11.98 -6.12 -11.25
N SER A 7 -12.39 -4.87 -11.18
CA SER A 7 -12.73 -4.10 -12.38
C SER A 7 -11.50 -3.78 -13.26
N LEU A 8 -10.30 -4.05 -12.76
CA LEU A 8 -9.02 -3.83 -13.45
C LEU A 8 -8.90 -4.62 -14.77
N SER A 9 -9.39 -5.87 -14.79
CA SER A 9 -9.34 -6.72 -16.00
C SER A 9 -10.15 -6.17 -17.19
N ASN A 10 -11.02 -5.18 -16.96
CA ASN A 10 -11.79 -4.57 -18.03
C ASN A 10 -10.97 -3.59 -18.87
N VAL A 11 -9.88 -3.03 -18.32
CA VAL A 11 -9.06 -2.03 -19.00
C VAL A 11 -8.40 -2.62 -20.27
N PHE A 12 -7.90 -3.85 -20.16
CA PHE A 12 -7.23 -4.52 -21.27
C PHE A 12 -8.14 -5.43 -22.12
N ARG A 13 -9.44 -5.49 -21.81
CA ARG A 13 -10.38 -6.37 -22.53
C ARG A 13 -10.48 -6.03 -24.01
N ASN A 14 -10.47 -4.74 -24.36
CA ASN A 14 -10.58 -4.32 -25.75
C ASN A 14 -9.32 -4.68 -26.56
N VAL A 15 -8.14 -4.57 -25.92
CA VAL A 15 -6.86 -4.93 -26.55
C VAL A 15 -6.76 -6.44 -26.79
N PHE A 16 -7.20 -7.26 -25.83
CA PHE A 16 -6.95 -8.70 -25.82
C PHE A 16 -8.21 -9.58 -26.05
N GLY A 17 -9.33 -8.98 -26.43
CA GLY A 17 -10.63 -9.68 -26.56
C GLY A 17 -10.71 -10.67 -27.72
N GLY A 18 -9.90 -10.51 -28.76
CA GLY A 18 -9.91 -11.31 -29.97
C GLY A 18 -9.10 -12.62 -29.96
N GLY A 19 -8.18 -12.76 -29.01
CA GLY A 19 -7.45 -14.03 -28.72
C GLY A 19 -6.38 -14.45 -29.73
N SER A 20 -6.73 -14.84 -30.93
CA SER A 20 -5.82 -15.37 -31.96
C SER A 20 -5.62 -14.41 -33.15
N GLU A 21 -5.94 -13.14 -32.97
CA GLU A 21 -5.71 -12.12 -34.00
C GLU A 21 -4.22 -11.79 -34.12
N PRO A 22 -3.75 -11.42 -35.33
CA PRO A 22 -2.38 -10.95 -35.51
C PRO A 22 -2.18 -9.59 -34.83
N ILE A 23 -0.98 -9.36 -34.31
CA ILE A 23 -0.58 -8.06 -33.75
C ILE A 23 -0.53 -7.06 -34.92
N SER A 24 -1.24 -5.93 -34.78
CA SER A 24 -1.29 -4.81 -35.73
C SER A 24 -0.84 -3.52 -35.06
N GLU A 25 -0.66 -2.43 -35.81
CA GLU A 25 -0.41 -1.11 -35.23
C GLU A 25 -1.59 -0.66 -34.35
N GLU A 26 -2.83 -0.98 -34.74
CA GLU A 26 -4.02 -0.71 -33.93
C GLU A 26 -3.94 -1.40 -32.56
N THR A 27 -3.38 -2.63 -32.48
CA THR A 27 -3.15 -3.35 -31.21
C THR A 27 -2.21 -2.55 -30.30
N TRP A 28 -1.18 -1.93 -30.84
CA TRP A 28 -0.25 -1.10 -30.08
C TRP A 28 -0.87 0.21 -29.61
N ASP A 29 -1.65 0.88 -30.44
CA ASP A 29 -2.38 2.12 -30.11
C ASP A 29 -3.42 1.85 -29.00
N ASP A 30 -4.15 0.74 -29.10
CA ASP A 30 -5.10 0.30 -28.07
C ASP A 30 -4.40 -0.04 -26.75
N LEU A 31 -3.23 -0.69 -26.81
CA LEU A 31 -2.44 -1.02 -25.62
C LEU A 31 -1.91 0.24 -24.94
N GLU A 32 -1.41 1.21 -25.70
CA GLU A 32 -0.99 2.53 -25.16
C GLU A 32 -2.15 3.23 -24.46
N THR A 33 -3.31 3.29 -25.12
CA THR A 33 -4.53 3.88 -24.56
C THR A 33 -4.95 3.18 -23.26
N ALA A 34 -4.87 1.85 -23.23
CA ALA A 34 -5.21 1.05 -22.05
C ALA A 34 -4.23 1.29 -20.89
N LEU A 35 -2.93 1.35 -21.15
CA LEU A 35 -1.90 1.64 -20.14
C LEU A 35 -2.07 3.05 -19.56
N LEU A 36 -2.26 4.07 -20.40
CA LEU A 36 -2.53 5.43 -19.95
C LEU A 36 -3.83 5.51 -19.14
N GLY A 37 -4.89 4.84 -19.62
CA GLY A 37 -6.18 4.77 -18.92
C GLY A 37 -6.11 4.07 -17.55
N ALA A 38 -5.18 3.12 -17.40
CA ALA A 38 -4.89 2.45 -16.12
C ALA A 38 -3.97 3.26 -15.17
N ASP A 39 -3.60 4.48 -15.52
CA ASP A 39 -2.78 5.41 -14.71
C ASP A 39 -1.30 4.95 -14.53
N PHE A 40 -0.73 4.29 -15.55
CA PHE A 40 0.72 4.01 -15.56
C PHE A 40 1.54 5.30 -15.67
N GLY A 41 0.97 6.32 -16.30
CA GLY A 41 1.66 7.56 -16.67
C GLY A 41 2.47 7.42 -17.96
N PRO A 42 2.79 8.55 -18.64
CA PRO A 42 3.39 8.52 -19.96
C PRO A 42 4.76 7.82 -20.00
N ASP A 43 5.69 8.21 -19.15
CA ASP A 43 7.06 7.68 -19.16
C ASP A 43 7.11 6.16 -18.97
N LEU A 44 6.29 5.62 -18.06
CA LEU A 44 6.24 4.18 -17.79
C LEU A 44 5.51 3.44 -18.93
N THR A 45 4.48 4.04 -19.51
CA THR A 45 3.78 3.50 -20.68
C THR A 45 4.75 3.35 -21.86
N ASP A 46 5.51 4.39 -22.19
CA ASP A 46 6.49 4.37 -23.27
C ASP A 46 7.53 3.28 -23.03
N ALA A 47 8.09 3.19 -21.82
CA ALA A 47 9.09 2.18 -21.48
C ALA A 47 8.54 0.74 -21.56
N ILE A 48 7.27 0.52 -21.21
CA ILE A 48 6.61 -0.80 -21.33
C ILE A 48 6.42 -1.16 -22.80
N LEU A 49 5.92 -0.21 -23.62
CA LEU A 49 5.68 -0.44 -25.04
C LEU A 49 6.98 -0.69 -25.81
N GLU A 50 8.04 0.09 -25.57
CA GLU A 50 9.34 -0.09 -26.17
C GLU A 50 9.89 -1.49 -25.86
N GLN A 51 9.91 -1.89 -24.60
CA GLN A 51 10.38 -3.22 -24.20
C GLN A 51 9.56 -4.36 -24.80
N LEU A 52 8.23 -4.22 -24.85
CA LEU A 52 7.36 -5.23 -25.45
C LEU A 52 7.59 -5.33 -26.97
N ARG A 53 7.77 -4.22 -27.68
CA ARG A 53 8.07 -4.23 -29.13
C ARG A 53 9.39 -4.96 -29.41
N GLU A 54 10.45 -4.67 -28.66
CA GLU A 54 11.73 -5.37 -28.77
C GLU A 54 11.60 -6.87 -28.52
N ASP A 55 10.84 -7.25 -27.49
CA ASP A 55 10.66 -8.65 -27.11
C ASP A 55 9.79 -9.40 -28.14
N VAL A 56 8.75 -8.77 -28.71
CA VAL A 56 7.93 -9.31 -29.79
C VAL A 56 8.78 -9.57 -31.05
N GLU A 57 9.64 -8.63 -31.44
CA GLU A 57 10.56 -8.81 -32.57
C GLU A 57 11.59 -9.92 -32.31
N ARG A 58 12.21 -9.92 -31.13
CA ARG A 58 13.24 -10.91 -30.73
C ARG A 58 12.69 -12.34 -30.74
N HIS A 59 11.46 -12.53 -30.26
CA HIS A 59 10.83 -13.84 -30.15
C HIS A 59 9.93 -14.18 -31.35
N ARG A 60 9.80 -13.27 -32.32
CA ARG A 60 8.95 -13.40 -33.51
C ARG A 60 7.50 -13.71 -33.18
N VAL A 61 6.97 -13.03 -32.16
CA VAL A 61 5.59 -13.19 -31.73
C VAL A 61 4.65 -12.50 -32.73
N THR A 62 3.58 -13.19 -33.11
CA THR A 62 2.61 -12.67 -34.11
C THR A 62 1.18 -12.61 -33.60
N GLU A 63 0.87 -13.22 -32.44
CA GLU A 63 -0.49 -13.34 -31.93
C GLU A 63 -0.70 -12.46 -30.69
N VAL A 64 -1.85 -11.80 -30.63
CA VAL A 64 -2.29 -10.92 -29.51
C VAL A 64 -2.32 -11.67 -28.18
N LYS A 65 -2.69 -12.95 -28.18
CA LYS A 65 -2.69 -13.80 -26.98
C LYS A 65 -1.30 -13.92 -26.35
N GLU A 66 -0.27 -14.03 -27.17
CA GLU A 66 1.10 -14.13 -26.70
C GLU A 66 1.62 -12.78 -26.20
N LEU A 67 1.27 -11.68 -26.89
CA LEU A 67 1.54 -10.32 -26.43
C LEU A 67 0.94 -10.07 -25.04
N ARG A 68 -0.29 -10.54 -24.78
CA ARG A 68 -0.92 -10.46 -23.48
C ARG A 68 -0.11 -11.19 -22.39
N ARG A 69 0.38 -12.39 -22.70
CA ARG A 69 1.22 -13.16 -21.78
C ARG A 69 2.51 -12.40 -21.47
N MET A 70 3.17 -11.84 -22.50
CA MET A 70 4.41 -11.08 -22.37
C MET A 70 4.20 -9.82 -21.51
N LEU A 71 3.11 -9.08 -21.73
CA LEU A 71 2.77 -7.92 -20.90
C LEU A 71 2.62 -8.33 -19.43
N ARG A 72 1.91 -9.42 -19.15
CA ARG A 72 1.72 -9.89 -17.77
C ARG A 72 3.06 -10.26 -17.11
N GLU A 73 3.92 -10.98 -17.82
CA GLU A 73 5.24 -11.39 -17.33
C GLU A 73 6.15 -10.19 -17.08
N LEU A 74 6.14 -9.21 -17.98
CA LEU A 74 6.88 -7.97 -17.83
C LEU A 74 6.40 -7.16 -16.61
N LEU A 75 5.09 -7.03 -16.40
CA LEU A 75 4.54 -6.34 -15.24
C LEU A 75 4.86 -7.09 -13.93
N GLU A 76 4.77 -8.42 -13.94
CA GLU A 76 5.16 -9.24 -12.80
C GLU A 76 6.63 -9.05 -12.43
N GLU A 77 7.55 -9.10 -13.40
CA GLU A 77 8.97 -8.86 -13.22
C GLU A 77 9.24 -7.49 -12.61
N LYS A 78 8.65 -6.45 -13.17
CA LYS A 78 8.82 -5.06 -12.66
C LYS A 78 8.28 -4.89 -11.24
N LEU A 79 7.16 -5.53 -10.90
CA LEU A 79 6.58 -5.50 -9.56
C LEU A 79 7.41 -6.32 -8.55
N ALA A 80 7.94 -7.47 -8.98
CA ALA A 80 8.75 -8.37 -8.15
C ALA A 80 10.17 -7.85 -7.88
N ALA A 81 10.61 -6.79 -8.58
CA ALA A 81 11.88 -6.12 -8.30
C ALA A 81 11.94 -5.51 -6.88
N PHE A 82 10.80 -5.39 -6.21
CA PHE A 82 10.67 -4.84 -4.86
C PHE A 82 10.15 -5.93 -3.91
N ASP A 83 10.86 -6.20 -2.80
CA ASP A 83 10.46 -7.22 -1.83
C ASP A 83 9.23 -6.79 -1.01
N PRO A 84 8.06 -7.44 -1.20
CA PRO A 84 6.84 -7.11 -0.47
C PRO A 84 6.81 -7.65 0.96
N THR A 85 7.84 -8.40 1.40
CA THR A 85 7.86 -9.07 2.70
C THR A 85 7.88 -8.06 3.85
N LEU A 86 6.99 -8.24 4.83
CA LEU A 86 7.00 -7.48 6.07
C LEU A 86 8.12 -7.96 7.01
N THR A 87 8.92 -7.04 7.53
CA THR A 87 9.97 -7.34 8.51
C THR A 87 9.38 -7.38 9.91
N LEU A 88 9.05 -8.58 10.42
CA LEU A 88 8.38 -8.78 11.71
C LEU A 88 9.18 -9.71 12.64
N SER A 89 10.51 -9.72 12.54
CA SER A 89 11.39 -10.61 13.31
C SER A 89 11.56 -10.20 14.79
N GLU A 90 11.40 -8.92 15.08
CA GLU A 90 11.55 -8.37 16.45
C GLU A 90 10.32 -8.65 17.31
N ARG A 91 10.49 -8.62 18.65
CA ARG A 91 9.40 -8.77 19.62
C ARG A 91 9.46 -7.69 20.70
N PRO A 92 8.52 -6.76 20.74
CA PRO A 92 7.48 -6.53 19.71
C PRO A 92 8.09 -5.96 18.41
N ALA A 93 7.59 -6.38 17.23
CA ALA A 93 7.83 -5.67 16.00
C ALA A 93 7.01 -4.36 16.03
N VAL A 94 7.70 -3.22 16.00
CA VAL A 94 7.06 -1.91 16.07
C VAL A 94 6.82 -1.39 14.66
N ILE A 95 5.56 -1.08 14.35
CA ILE A 95 5.12 -0.59 13.03
C ILE A 95 4.54 0.81 13.20
N LEU A 96 5.11 1.77 12.50
CA LEU A 96 4.60 3.13 12.42
C LEU A 96 3.77 3.29 11.15
N VAL A 97 2.53 3.77 11.26
CA VAL A 97 1.64 3.98 10.11
C VAL A 97 1.48 5.47 9.86
N VAL A 98 1.89 5.92 8.68
CA VAL A 98 1.91 7.32 8.28
C VAL A 98 1.10 7.56 6.99
N GLY A 99 0.79 8.81 6.67
CA GLY A 99 0.06 9.23 5.48
C GLY A 99 -0.90 10.38 5.75
N VAL A 100 -1.44 10.99 4.70
CA VAL A 100 -2.35 12.13 4.83
C VAL A 100 -3.71 11.74 5.43
N ASN A 101 -4.50 12.72 5.85
CA ASN A 101 -5.87 12.47 6.31
C ASN A 101 -6.75 11.98 5.15
N GLY A 102 -7.66 11.03 5.44
CA GLY A 102 -8.63 10.52 4.48
C GLY A 102 -8.15 9.34 3.62
N VAL A 103 -6.86 9.01 3.62
CA VAL A 103 -6.33 7.85 2.85
C VAL A 103 -6.69 6.49 3.44
N GLY A 104 -7.30 6.45 4.65
CA GLY A 104 -7.72 5.20 5.27
C GLY A 104 -6.76 4.62 6.31
N LYS A 105 -5.81 5.39 6.89
CA LYS A 105 -4.86 4.90 7.92
C LYS A 105 -5.53 4.11 9.03
N THR A 106 -6.47 4.72 9.75
CA THR A 106 -7.17 4.12 10.88
C THR A 106 -7.89 2.82 10.52
N THR A 107 -8.54 2.80 9.36
CA THR A 107 -9.18 1.58 8.81
C THR A 107 -8.15 0.52 8.45
N THR A 108 -7.06 0.92 7.82
CA THR A 108 -5.94 0.03 7.47
C THR A 108 -5.34 -0.62 8.72
N ILE A 109 -5.11 0.14 9.79
CA ILE A 109 -4.57 -0.39 11.05
C ILE A 109 -5.49 -1.46 11.62
N GLY A 110 -6.81 -1.21 11.62
CA GLY A 110 -7.77 -2.21 12.10
C GLY A 110 -7.77 -3.49 11.27
N LYS A 111 -7.78 -3.36 9.95
CA LYS A 111 -7.68 -4.51 9.04
C LYS A 111 -6.33 -5.23 9.16
N PHE A 112 -5.25 -4.49 9.34
CA PHE A 112 -3.92 -5.05 9.50
C PHE A 112 -3.78 -5.80 10.82
N ALA A 113 -4.34 -5.25 11.91
CA ALA A 113 -4.42 -5.96 13.17
C ALA A 113 -5.18 -7.29 13.04
N ASN A 114 -6.32 -7.30 12.32
CA ASN A 114 -7.07 -8.52 12.03
C ASN A 114 -6.26 -9.51 11.17
N TYR A 115 -5.57 -9.02 10.14
CA TYR A 115 -4.69 -9.84 9.29
C TYR A 115 -3.59 -10.51 10.12
N LEU A 116 -2.91 -9.76 10.98
CA LEU A 116 -1.86 -10.31 11.86
C LEU A 116 -2.41 -11.29 12.89
N ARG A 117 -3.60 -11.03 13.43
CA ARG A 117 -4.31 -11.94 14.34
C ARG A 117 -4.65 -13.27 13.69
N SER A 118 -4.91 -13.31 12.38
CA SER A 118 -5.14 -14.58 11.66
C SER A 118 -3.90 -15.50 11.61
N PHE A 119 -2.73 -14.96 11.95
CA PHE A 119 -1.46 -15.70 12.15
C PHE A 119 -1.11 -15.86 13.64
N ASP A 120 -2.12 -15.83 14.53
CA ASP A 120 -1.98 -15.99 15.98
C ASP A 120 -1.06 -14.95 16.66
N LYS A 121 -0.85 -13.78 16.03
CA LYS A 121 -0.06 -12.70 16.61
C LYS A 121 -0.86 -11.91 17.64
N ARG A 122 -0.25 -11.60 18.77
CA ARG A 122 -0.80 -10.68 19.77
C ARG A 122 -0.47 -9.25 19.36
N VAL A 123 -1.50 -8.45 19.05
CA VAL A 123 -1.36 -7.11 18.50
C VAL A 123 -1.83 -6.07 19.52
N LEU A 124 -1.01 -5.03 19.72
CA LEU A 124 -1.34 -3.83 20.47
C LEU A 124 -1.34 -2.63 19.51
N VAL A 125 -2.39 -1.81 19.56
CA VAL A 125 -2.52 -0.61 18.73
C VAL A 125 -2.37 0.63 19.61
N GLY A 126 -1.63 1.64 19.15
CA GLY A 126 -1.46 2.94 19.81
C GLY A 126 -2.15 4.05 19.04
N ALA A 127 -3.08 4.78 19.67
CA ALA A 127 -3.84 5.87 19.05
C ALA A 127 -3.09 7.19 19.21
N ALA A 128 -2.04 7.43 18.43
CA ALA A 128 -1.24 8.65 18.51
C ALA A 128 -1.75 9.81 17.63
N ASP A 129 -2.84 9.66 16.87
CA ASP A 129 -3.60 10.82 16.30
C ASP A 129 -4.47 11.46 17.40
N THR A 130 -3.82 12.05 18.39
CA THR A 130 -4.42 12.52 19.65
C THR A 130 -5.30 13.76 19.51
N PHE A 131 -5.14 14.50 18.42
CA PHE A 131 -5.92 15.73 18.18
C PHE A 131 -7.33 15.46 17.65
N ARG A 132 -7.57 14.25 17.13
CA ARG A 132 -8.84 13.86 16.54
C ARG A 132 -9.53 12.81 17.40
N ALA A 133 -10.34 13.28 18.37
CA ALA A 133 -11.09 12.39 19.26
C ALA A 133 -11.88 11.31 18.50
N ALA A 134 -12.54 11.70 17.39
CA ALA A 134 -13.27 10.75 16.55
C ALA A 134 -12.37 9.69 15.90
N ALA A 135 -11.10 10.00 15.56
CA ALA A 135 -10.15 9.02 15.03
C ALA A 135 -9.74 8.01 16.11
N VAL A 136 -9.52 8.47 17.34
CA VAL A 136 -9.22 7.58 18.50
C VAL A 136 -10.37 6.59 18.73
N GLU A 137 -11.62 7.05 18.74
CA GLU A 137 -12.79 6.17 18.92
C GLU A 137 -13.02 5.24 17.74
N GLN A 138 -12.77 5.72 16.52
CA GLN A 138 -12.80 4.88 15.32
C GLN A 138 -11.75 3.77 15.41
N LEU A 139 -10.51 4.10 15.80
CA LEU A 139 -9.44 3.11 15.96
C LEU A 139 -9.78 2.10 17.06
N ALA A 140 -10.38 2.54 18.16
CA ALA A 140 -10.83 1.65 19.23
C ALA A 140 -11.89 0.65 18.75
N THR A 141 -12.82 1.11 17.93
CA THR A 141 -13.83 0.23 17.32
C THR A 141 -13.19 -0.81 16.40
N TRP A 142 -12.22 -0.40 15.58
CA TRP A 142 -11.48 -1.32 14.72
C TRP A 142 -10.64 -2.31 15.52
N ALA A 143 -9.91 -1.86 16.55
CA ALA A 143 -9.12 -2.73 17.43
C ALA A 143 -10.00 -3.81 18.09
N THR A 144 -11.16 -3.41 18.62
CA THR A 144 -12.14 -4.36 19.20
C THR A 144 -12.60 -5.39 18.17
N ARG A 145 -12.95 -4.96 16.95
CA ARG A 145 -13.38 -5.88 15.87
C ARG A 145 -12.27 -6.85 15.46
N ALA A 146 -11.01 -6.38 15.48
CA ALA A 146 -9.85 -7.20 15.17
C ALA A 146 -9.41 -8.12 16.32
N GLY A 147 -9.98 -7.98 17.53
CA GLY A 147 -9.52 -8.66 18.72
C GLY A 147 -8.11 -8.20 19.18
N ALA A 148 -7.73 -6.96 18.88
CA ALA A 148 -6.49 -6.34 19.30
C ALA A 148 -6.72 -5.43 20.52
N ASP A 149 -5.68 -5.30 21.35
CA ASP A 149 -5.68 -4.34 22.45
C ASP A 149 -5.31 -2.93 21.95
N ILE A 150 -5.69 -1.89 22.73
CA ILE A 150 -5.42 -0.51 22.36
C ILE A 150 -4.87 0.30 23.53
N VAL A 151 -3.94 1.22 23.23
CA VAL A 151 -3.52 2.32 24.09
C VAL A 151 -4.15 3.61 23.54
N LYS A 152 -4.97 4.27 24.38
CA LYS A 152 -5.61 5.54 24.06
C LYS A 152 -4.91 6.68 24.79
N PRO A 153 -4.94 7.92 24.24
CA PRO A 153 -4.52 9.10 24.98
C PRO A 153 -5.43 9.30 26.21
N GLN A 154 -4.85 9.74 27.32
CA GLN A 154 -5.59 10.04 28.56
C GLN A 154 -6.49 11.26 28.43
N GLN A 155 -6.09 12.21 27.56
CA GLN A 155 -6.85 13.42 27.23
C GLN A 155 -6.64 13.80 25.75
N GLN A 156 -7.59 14.50 25.20
CA GLN A 156 -7.47 15.04 23.84
C GLN A 156 -6.27 15.98 23.73
N GLY A 157 -5.47 15.85 22.68
CA GLY A 157 -4.27 16.67 22.46
C GLY A 157 -3.07 16.26 23.30
N GLN A 158 -3.11 15.12 24.00
CA GLN A 158 -1.89 14.54 24.62
C GLN A 158 -0.78 14.43 23.58
N ASP A 159 0.48 14.62 23.99
CA ASP A 159 1.64 14.48 23.11
C ASP A 159 1.62 13.10 22.40
N PRO A 160 1.57 13.06 21.04
CA PRO A 160 1.60 11.82 20.27
C PRO A 160 2.78 10.92 20.60
N ALA A 161 3.94 11.50 20.87
CA ALA A 161 5.14 10.76 21.27
C ALA A 161 4.98 10.06 22.62
N SER A 162 4.19 10.64 23.55
CA SER A 162 3.87 10.00 24.84
C SER A 162 2.99 8.76 24.64
N VAL A 163 1.99 8.83 23.76
CA VAL A 163 1.13 7.67 23.44
C VAL A 163 1.93 6.57 22.74
N ALA A 164 2.79 6.94 21.80
CA ALA A 164 3.69 6.00 21.13
C ALA A 164 4.63 5.31 22.14
N PHE A 165 5.23 6.08 23.06
CA PHE A 165 6.06 5.54 24.13
C PHE A 165 5.30 4.51 24.97
N GLN A 166 4.13 4.86 25.50
CA GLN A 166 3.29 3.99 26.31
C GLN A 166 2.88 2.71 25.55
N THR A 167 2.66 2.83 24.23
CA THR A 167 2.32 1.69 23.39
C THR A 167 3.47 0.68 23.32
N VAL A 168 4.69 1.15 23.03
CA VAL A 168 5.86 0.27 22.95
C VAL A 168 6.21 -0.32 24.32
N GLU A 169 6.17 0.47 25.38
CA GLU A 169 6.40 0.01 26.77
C GLU A 169 5.41 -1.09 27.15
N ARG A 170 4.11 -0.87 26.91
CA ARG A 170 3.08 -1.87 27.18
C ARG A 170 3.22 -3.11 26.29
N ALA A 171 3.63 -2.95 25.02
CA ALA A 171 3.87 -4.07 24.14
C ALA A 171 4.99 -4.97 24.64
N LYS A 172 6.08 -4.38 25.14
CA LYS A 172 7.21 -5.12 25.74
C LYS A 172 6.81 -5.84 27.02
N SER A 173 6.21 -5.11 27.97
CA SER A 173 5.84 -5.68 29.28
C SER A 173 4.70 -6.70 29.18
N GLY A 174 3.80 -6.55 28.21
CA GLY A 174 2.65 -7.42 27.99
C GLY A 174 2.92 -8.61 27.05
N ASN A 175 4.15 -8.80 26.57
CA ASN A 175 4.53 -9.86 25.62
C ASN A 175 3.69 -9.86 24.35
N TYR A 176 3.45 -8.68 23.75
CA TYR A 176 2.84 -8.58 22.42
C TYR A 176 3.87 -8.90 21.35
N ASP A 177 3.39 -9.50 20.24
CA ASP A 177 4.25 -9.76 19.07
C ASP A 177 4.44 -8.51 18.25
N ILE A 178 3.38 -7.68 18.16
CA ILE A 178 3.31 -6.50 17.27
C ILE A 178 2.76 -5.29 18.03
N ALA A 179 3.38 -4.13 17.80
CA ALA A 179 2.87 -2.84 18.23
C ALA A 179 2.66 -1.96 16.99
N ILE A 180 1.42 -1.53 16.70
CA ILE A 180 1.09 -0.66 15.57
C ILE A 180 0.73 0.72 16.12
N VAL A 181 1.42 1.77 15.65
CA VAL A 181 1.20 3.16 16.07
C VAL A 181 0.52 3.94 14.95
N ASP A 182 -0.72 4.41 15.19
CA ASP A 182 -1.42 5.37 14.31
C ASP A 182 -0.86 6.78 14.52
N THR A 183 -0.76 7.56 13.44
CA THR A 183 -0.24 8.92 13.50
C THR A 183 -1.20 9.93 12.86
N ALA A 184 -1.05 11.20 13.22
CA ALA A 184 -1.73 12.29 12.55
C ALA A 184 -1.33 12.36 11.05
N GLY A 185 -2.20 12.96 10.24
CA GLY A 185 -1.97 13.09 8.79
C GLY A 185 -2.27 14.50 8.27
N ARG A 186 -2.03 15.56 9.07
CA ARG A 186 -2.38 16.95 8.76
C ARG A 186 -1.32 17.63 7.89
N LEU A 187 -1.33 17.34 6.59
CA LEU A 187 -0.32 17.88 5.66
C LEU A 187 -0.42 19.41 5.47
N GLN A 188 -1.53 20.05 5.87
CA GLN A 188 -1.70 21.51 5.79
C GLN A 188 -0.64 22.29 6.60
N THR A 189 -0.08 21.66 7.64
CA THR A 189 1.02 22.17 8.46
C THR A 189 2.25 21.28 8.26
N LYS A 190 2.79 21.22 7.03
CA LYS A 190 3.88 20.28 6.67
C LYS A 190 5.01 20.24 7.70
N GLY A 191 5.56 21.39 8.10
CA GLY A 191 6.66 21.45 9.08
C GLY A 191 6.26 20.81 10.42
N GLY A 192 5.14 21.22 11.01
CA GLY A 192 4.71 20.71 12.31
C GLY A 192 4.40 19.21 12.33
N LEU A 193 3.84 18.66 11.23
CA LEU A 193 3.59 17.22 11.12
C LEU A 193 4.91 16.43 11.04
N MET A 194 5.87 16.86 10.22
CA MET A 194 7.13 16.16 10.04
C MET A 194 7.98 16.21 11.31
N ASP A 195 7.96 17.34 12.04
CA ASP A 195 8.60 17.47 13.35
C ASP A 195 7.95 16.52 14.39
N GLU A 196 6.61 16.41 14.38
CA GLU A 196 5.87 15.49 15.25
C GLU A 196 6.22 14.02 14.93
N LEU A 197 6.22 13.61 13.66
CA LEU A 197 6.60 12.27 13.24
C LEU A 197 8.05 11.95 13.60
N THR A 198 8.98 12.88 13.40
CA THR A 198 10.38 12.74 13.78
C THR A 198 10.52 12.55 15.30
N LYS A 199 9.72 13.30 16.10
CA LYS A 199 9.69 13.15 17.55
C LYS A 199 9.14 11.78 17.96
N VAL A 200 8.01 11.35 17.39
CA VAL A 200 7.40 10.04 17.64
C VAL A 200 8.40 8.93 17.32
N ARG A 201 9.00 8.96 16.15
CA ARG A 201 10.01 8.00 15.72
C ARG A 201 11.18 7.92 16.70
N ARG A 202 11.79 9.07 17.05
CA ARG A 202 12.92 9.13 17.97
C ARG A 202 12.58 8.57 19.37
N VAL A 203 11.35 8.77 19.83
CA VAL A 203 10.91 8.25 21.13
C VAL A 203 10.72 6.74 21.09
N ILE A 204 10.18 6.19 20.00
CA ILE A 204 10.06 4.75 19.79
C ILE A 204 11.45 4.11 19.72
N GLU A 205 12.34 4.65 18.91
CA GLU A 205 13.70 4.11 18.67
C GLU A 205 14.58 4.06 19.93
N LYS A 206 14.25 4.86 20.97
CA LYS A 206 14.90 4.75 22.29
C LYS A 206 14.51 3.48 23.05
N GLN A 207 13.40 2.83 22.68
CA GLN A 207 12.87 1.65 23.37
C GLN A 207 13.02 0.36 22.58
N ALA A 208 12.79 0.44 21.26
CA ALA A 208 12.84 -0.68 20.34
C ALA A 208 13.10 -0.17 18.91
N PRO A 209 13.75 -0.95 18.05
CA PRO A 209 13.85 -0.60 16.62
C PRO A 209 12.46 -0.56 16.00
N ILE A 210 12.27 0.37 15.06
CA ILE A 210 11.06 0.38 14.22
C ILE A 210 11.29 -0.65 13.11
N ALA A 211 10.45 -1.67 13.10
CA ALA A 211 10.51 -2.74 12.12
C ALA A 211 10.02 -2.29 10.73
N GLU A 212 8.93 -1.50 10.72
CA GLU A 212 8.35 -0.96 9.50
C GLU A 212 7.80 0.46 9.72
N VAL A 213 7.99 1.32 8.73
CA VAL A 213 7.25 2.57 8.57
C VAL A 213 6.40 2.46 7.31
N LEU A 214 5.10 2.26 7.48
CA LEU A 214 4.17 2.00 6.38
C LEU A 214 3.44 3.28 5.99
N LEU A 215 3.64 3.72 4.74
CA LEU A 215 2.93 4.85 4.17
C LEU A 215 1.64 4.38 3.48
N VAL A 216 0.51 4.86 3.98
CA VAL A 216 -0.81 4.55 3.41
C VAL A 216 -1.15 5.56 2.32
N LEU A 217 -1.48 5.05 1.13
CA LEU A 217 -1.88 5.82 -0.05
C LEU A 217 -3.24 5.36 -0.55
N ASP A 218 -4.05 6.31 -1.00
CA ASP A 218 -5.34 6.05 -1.63
C ASP A 218 -5.14 5.89 -3.14
N ALA A 219 -5.36 4.69 -3.68
CA ALA A 219 -5.17 4.39 -5.09
C ALA A 219 -6.10 5.20 -6.01
N THR A 220 -7.24 5.69 -5.52
CA THR A 220 -8.14 6.51 -6.32
C THR A 220 -7.56 7.89 -6.66
N THR A 221 -6.59 8.37 -5.87
CA THR A 221 -5.91 9.65 -6.13
C THR A 221 -4.90 9.59 -7.27
N GLY A 222 -4.42 8.38 -7.61
CA GLY A 222 -3.46 8.16 -8.69
C GLY A 222 -2.21 9.01 -8.53
N GLN A 223 -1.67 9.51 -9.64
CA GLN A 223 -0.44 10.32 -9.68
C GLN A 223 -0.47 11.54 -8.72
N ASN A 224 -1.64 12.10 -8.42
CA ASN A 224 -1.75 13.21 -7.46
C ASN A 224 -1.39 12.80 -6.02
N GLY A 225 -1.57 11.52 -5.66
CA GLY A 225 -1.18 10.99 -4.35
C GLY A 225 0.34 10.91 -4.16
N LEU A 226 1.11 10.79 -5.23
CA LEU A 226 2.57 10.70 -5.19
C LEU A 226 3.24 11.95 -4.63
N ALA A 227 2.81 13.13 -5.05
CA ALA A 227 3.35 14.40 -4.54
C ALA A 227 3.15 14.57 -3.01
N GLN A 228 2.08 13.97 -2.48
CA GLN A 228 1.82 13.94 -1.03
C GLN A 228 2.72 12.91 -0.33
N ALA A 229 3.04 11.81 -1.02
CA ALA A 229 3.89 10.74 -0.51
C ALA A 229 5.34 11.19 -0.33
N GLU A 230 5.87 12.00 -1.24
CA GLU A 230 7.26 12.46 -1.26
C GLU A 230 7.70 13.06 0.08
N ALA A 231 6.87 13.91 0.70
CA ALA A 231 7.18 14.52 1.99
C ALA A 231 7.33 13.49 3.12
N PHE A 232 6.51 12.43 3.13
CA PHE A 232 6.63 11.36 4.12
C PHE A 232 7.85 10.48 3.85
N ILE A 233 8.14 10.18 2.59
CA ILE A 233 9.32 9.38 2.20
C ILE A 233 10.59 10.08 2.66
N GLU A 234 10.70 11.38 2.42
CA GLU A 234 11.87 12.18 2.77
C GLU A 234 12.10 12.28 4.29
N HIS A 235 11.02 12.40 5.09
CA HIS A 235 11.15 12.76 6.51
C HIS A 235 10.81 11.63 7.48
N ALA A 236 9.94 10.68 7.10
CA ALA A 236 9.48 9.64 8.01
C ALA A 236 10.28 8.33 7.93
N GLY A 237 11.17 8.17 6.95
CA GLY A 237 11.95 6.95 6.74
C GLY A 237 11.05 5.77 6.39
N VAL A 238 10.17 5.95 5.41
CA VAL A 238 9.22 4.95 4.93
C VAL A 238 9.95 3.71 4.42
N THR A 239 9.50 2.52 4.84
CA THR A 239 10.07 1.22 4.43
C THR A 239 9.17 0.47 3.45
N GLY A 240 7.90 0.84 3.38
CA GLY A 240 6.94 0.19 2.49
C GLY A 240 5.63 0.94 2.36
N LEU A 241 4.90 0.60 1.31
CA LEU A 241 3.64 1.23 0.95
C LEU A 241 2.45 0.32 1.27
N VAL A 242 1.34 0.94 1.63
CA VAL A 242 0.02 0.28 1.73
C VAL A 242 -0.94 1.02 0.81
N LEU A 243 -1.50 0.32 -0.17
CA LEU A 243 -2.48 0.89 -1.09
C LEU A 243 -3.90 0.54 -0.64
N THR A 244 -4.76 1.54 -0.58
CA THR A 244 -6.18 1.40 -0.20
C THR A 244 -7.10 1.69 -1.38
N LYS A 245 -8.35 1.23 -1.30
CA LYS A 245 -9.43 1.51 -2.27
C LYS A 245 -9.13 1.05 -3.69
N LEU A 246 -8.36 -0.02 -3.85
CA LEU A 246 -8.07 -0.59 -5.17
C LEU A 246 -9.33 -1.17 -5.84
N ASP A 247 -10.31 -1.61 -5.07
CA ASP A 247 -11.60 -2.13 -5.52
C ASP A 247 -12.48 -1.09 -6.23
N GLY A 248 -12.29 0.18 -5.95
CA GLY A 248 -12.99 1.31 -6.57
C GLY A 248 -12.21 1.99 -7.69
N SER A 249 -11.06 1.46 -8.07
CA SER A 249 -10.14 2.14 -9.00
C SER A 249 -9.87 1.29 -10.26
N ALA A 250 -10.03 1.89 -11.45
CA ALA A 250 -9.50 1.37 -12.71
C ALA A 250 -7.97 1.65 -12.86
N LYS A 251 -7.33 2.24 -11.84
CA LYS A 251 -5.96 2.76 -11.89
C LYS A 251 -4.92 1.74 -11.40
N GLY A 252 -4.98 0.53 -11.90
CA GLY A 252 -4.04 -0.53 -11.50
C GLY A 252 -2.58 -0.23 -11.85
N GLY A 253 -2.35 0.53 -12.90
CA GLY A 253 -1.01 0.97 -13.30
C GLY A 253 -0.33 1.88 -12.28
N PHE A 254 -1.12 2.63 -11.50
CA PHE A 254 -0.60 3.43 -10.38
C PHE A 254 0.23 2.60 -9.39
N VAL A 255 -0.10 1.33 -9.21
CA VAL A 255 0.64 0.40 -8.34
C VAL A 255 2.09 0.27 -8.76
N LEU A 256 2.34 0.05 -10.06
CA LEU A 256 3.69 -0.01 -10.60
C LEU A 256 4.34 1.38 -10.64
N ALA A 257 3.60 2.40 -11.05
CA ALA A 257 4.12 3.76 -11.13
C ALA A 257 4.62 4.27 -9.77
N VAL A 258 3.88 4.00 -8.66
CA VAL A 258 4.31 4.41 -7.32
C VAL A 258 5.56 3.68 -6.85
N GLN A 259 5.69 2.37 -7.11
CA GLN A 259 6.90 1.61 -6.79
C GLN A 259 8.12 2.14 -7.54
N GLN A 260 8.00 2.34 -8.85
CA GLN A 260 9.08 2.84 -9.70
C GLN A 260 9.55 4.24 -9.26
N LYS A 261 8.60 5.13 -9.01
CA LYS A 261 8.92 6.51 -8.63
C LYS A 261 9.51 6.64 -7.23
N THR A 262 9.02 5.82 -6.29
CA THR A 262 9.44 5.93 -4.88
C THR A 262 10.61 5.03 -4.51
N GLY A 263 10.88 3.99 -5.28
CA GLY A 263 11.85 2.95 -4.94
C GLY A 263 11.42 2.07 -3.76
N LEU A 264 10.13 2.11 -3.35
CA LEU A 264 9.61 1.43 -2.17
C LEU A 264 8.70 0.25 -2.55
N PRO A 265 8.78 -0.87 -1.81
CA PRO A 265 7.88 -2.01 -2.01
C PRO A 265 6.45 -1.69 -1.57
N ILE A 266 5.48 -2.19 -2.31
CA ILE A 266 4.11 -2.31 -1.80
C ILE A 266 4.05 -3.58 -0.95
N LYS A 267 3.64 -3.44 0.31
CA LYS A 267 3.58 -4.55 1.27
C LYS A 267 2.17 -5.08 1.49
N LEU A 268 1.19 -4.17 1.47
CA LEU A 268 -0.21 -4.49 1.74
C LEU A 268 -1.14 -3.79 0.73
N ILE A 269 -2.25 -4.44 0.41
CA ILE A 269 -3.33 -3.88 -0.41
C ILE A 269 -4.69 -4.05 0.25
N GLY A 270 -5.46 -2.95 0.27
CA GLY A 270 -6.84 -2.89 0.76
C GLY A 270 -7.83 -2.94 -0.40
N GLN A 271 -8.81 -3.84 -0.32
CA GLN A 271 -9.67 -4.26 -1.42
C GLN A 271 -11.13 -4.37 -0.99
N GLY A 272 -11.68 -3.33 -0.40
CA GLY A 272 -13.06 -3.30 0.08
C GLY A 272 -13.21 -2.74 1.48
N GLU A 273 -14.43 -2.80 2.03
CA GLU A 273 -14.80 -2.17 3.30
C GLU A 273 -14.76 -3.13 4.51
N GLY A 274 -14.73 -4.43 4.27
CA GLY A 274 -14.74 -5.46 5.33
C GLY A 274 -13.42 -5.51 6.09
N ILE A 275 -13.47 -6.02 7.33
CA ILE A 275 -12.28 -6.17 8.18
C ILE A 275 -11.24 -7.13 7.60
N GLY A 276 -11.66 -8.10 6.79
CA GLY A 276 -10.79 -9.05 6.09
C GLY A 276 -10.28 -8.57 4.73
N ASP A 277 -10.68 -7.36 4.28
CA ASP A 277 -10.34 -6.86 2.95
C ASP A 277 -8.98 -6.10 2.95
N LEU A 278 -7.97 -6.71 3.57
CA LEU A 278 -6.56 -6.32 3.50
C LEU A 278 -5.71 -7.59 3.35
N THR A 279 -4.83 -7.60 2.38
CA THR A 279 -3.94 -8.74 2.11
C THR A 279 -2.50 -8.29 1.87
N GLY A 280 -1.56 -9.21 2.01
CA GLY A 280 -0.19 -9.02 1.54
C GLY A 280 -0.17 -8.81 0.02
N PHE A 281 0.73 -7.97 -0.46
CA PHE A 281 0.92 -7.77 -1.89
C PHE A 281 1.62 -8.98 -2.51
N THR A 282 1.08 -9.45 -3.63
CA THR A 282 1.66 -10.59 -4.38
C THR A 282 1.77 -10.18 -5.86
N PRO A 283 3.00 -9.88 -6.36
CA PRO A 283 3.24 -9.39 -7.72
C PRO A 283 2.57 -10.23 -8.80
N HIS A 284 2.75 -11.55 -8.77
CA HIS A 284 2.16 -12.47 -9.74
C HIS A 284 0.62 -12.40 -9.78
N VAL A 285 -0.02 -12.43 -8.59
CA VAL A 285 -1.48 -12.36 -8.50
C VAL A 285 -1.99 -11.02 -9.02
N PHE A 286 -1.30 -9.94 -8.66
CA PHE A 286 -1.69 -8.59 -9.09
C PHE A 286 -1.55 -8.40 -10.61
N ALA A 287 -0.42 -8.81 -11.21
CA ALA A 287 -0.20 -8.73 -12.66
C ALA A 287 -1.25 -9.55 -13.43
N ALA A 288 -1.57 -10.76 -12.95
CA ALA A 288 -2.60 -11.61 -13.52
C ALA A 288 -4.01 -10.97 -13.44
N GLN A 289 -4.33 -10.30 -12.34
CA GLN A 289 -5.61 -9.60 -12.18
C GLN A 289 -5.70 -8.33 -13.03
N LEU A 290 -4.57 -7.65 -13.26
CA LEU A 290 -4.49 -6.41 -14.03
C LEU A 290 -4.68 -6.66 -15.52
N VAL A 291 -3.98 -7.66 -16.06
CA VAL A 291 -3.99 -7.97 -17.51
C VAL A 291 -5.14 -8.93 -17.89
N GLY A 292 -5.60 -9.70 -16.92
CA GLY A 292 -6.73 -10.65 -17.08
C GLY A 292 -6.33 -12.04 -17.48
#